data_4139e5301cfbd82421cbe9beaf1138ae
#
_entry.id   4139e5301cfbd82421cbe9beaf1138ae
#
_cell.length_a   1.000
_cell.length_b   1.000
_cell.length_c   1.000
_cell.angle_alpha   90.00
_cell.angle_beta   90.00
_cell.angle_gamma   90.00
#
_symmetry.space_group_name_H-M   'P 1'
#
loop_
_entity.id
_entity.type
_entity.pdbx_description
1 polymer ?
#
loop_
_entity_poly.entity_id
_entity_poly.type
_entity_poly.pdbx_seq_one_letter_code
_entity_poly.pdbx_strand_id
1 'polypeptide(L)'
;MKCFVIDTLLGIYALDEGETVINFIDFSKNENKAIDFFKGLKEKIISKEYEQFLQELSSSGFDILIFDNEALATITNHTLGLNATYTPENLEFRNFRMNLKEQLKKIGQFQEFKDISFQFKRVQEVLIKANIREAGGKEDLIIIQVIESLEILKKSISLFASRLKEWYGLYFPELTDKLIEDNVILAKMVDKLGYRDNYTIENIKQYFNLTDKRTEKLQGLAARSMGADLDLSIIKQYAQHIID
;
A
#
# COMPACT_ATOMS: atom_id res chain seq x y z
N MET A 1 26.76 -1.36 -38.28
CA MET A 1 26.34 0.03 -37.98
C MET A 1 25.68 0.07 -36.61
N LYS A 2 25.79 1.17 -35.90
CA LYS A 2 25.18 1.34 -34.58
C LYS A 2 23.84 2.04 -34.70
N CYS A 3 22.86 1.62 -33.88
CA CYS A 3 21.57 2.28 -33.72
C CYS A 3 21.33 2.59 -32.25
N PHE A 4 20.90 3.79 -31.96
CA PHE A 4 20.58 4.25 -30.61
C PHE A 4 19.07 4.20 -30.40
N VAL A 5 18.63 3.41 -29.43
CA VAL A 5 17.20 3.23 -29.14
C VAL A 5 16.86 3.93 -27.83
N ILE A 6 15.94 4.90 -27.89
CA ILE A 6 15.59 5.81 -26.80
C ILE A 6 14.12 5.63 -26.46
N ASP A 7 13.83 5.36 -25.21
CA ASP A 7 12.46 5.37 -24.68
C ASP A 7 12.11 6.73 -24.07
N THR A 8 10.90 7.18 -24.36
CA THR A 8 10.30 8.38 -23.80
C THR A 8 8.82 8.14 -23.51
N LEU A 9 8.18 9.06 -22.75
CA LEU A 9 6.74 9.01 -22.52
C LEU A 9 5.87 9.13 -23.79
N LEU A 10 6.43 9.67 -24.88
CA LEU A 10 5.70 9.89 -26.13
C LEU A 10 5.98 8.83 -27.19
N GLY A 11 6.96 7.96 -26.97
CA GLY A 11 7.32 6.92 -27.93
C GLY A 11 8.71 6.37 -27.73
N ILE A 12 9.06 5.42 -28.57
CA ILE A 12 10.39 4.81 -28.67
C ILE A 12 10.96 5.23 -30.00
N TYR A 13 12.20 5.70 -30.01
CA TYR A 13 12.86 6.26 -31.19
C TYR A 13 14.17 5.55 -31.46
N ALA A 14 14.41 5.21 -32.71
CA ALA A 14 15.67 4.67 -33.19
C ALA A 14 16.42 5.77 -33.96
N LEU A 15 17.67 6.01 -33.59
CA LEU A 15 18.54 6.98 -34.21
C LEU A 15 19.73 6.29 -34.87
N ASP A 16 20.18 6.84 -36.00
CA ASP A 16 21.45 6.49 -36.58
C ASP A 16 22.63 7.23 -35.90
N GLU A 17 23.85 6.96 -36.34
CA GLU A 17 25.07 7.63 -35.86
C GLU A 17 25.10 9.16 -36.18
N GLY A 18 24.22 9.62 -37.06
CA GLY A 18 24.03 11.05 -37.41
C GLY A 18 22.92 11.72 -36.60
N GLU A 19 22.44 11.11 -35.53
CA GLU A 19 21.34 11.60 -34.69
C GLU A 19 20.01 11.83 -35.45
N THR A 20 19.83 11.12 -36.59
CA THR A 20 18.59 11.18 -37.37
C THR A 20 17.66 10.04 -36.90
N VAL A 21 16.38 10.37 -36.67
CA VAL A 21 15.36 9.35 -36.35
C VAL A 21 15.05 8.55 -37.60
N ILE A 22 15.34 7.26 -37.56
CA ILE A 22 15.14 6.31 -38.67
C ILE A 22 13.84 5.52 -38.56
N ASN A 23 13.41 5.23 -37.33
CA ASN A 23 12.14 4.54 -37.05
C ASN A 23 11.65 4.94 -35.66
N PHE A 24 10.34 4.83 -35.40
CA PHE A 24 9.78 5.12 -34.08
C PHE A 24 8.43 4.43 -33.83
N ILE A 25 8.13 4.17 -32.56
CA ILE A 25 6.81 3.74 -32.08
C ILE A 25 6.15 4.95 -31.40
N ASP A 26 4.97 5.33 -31.88
CA ASP A 26 4.22 6.48 -31.35
C ASP A 26 3.25 6.08 -30.24
N PHE A 27 3.45 6.64 -29.04
CA PHE A 27 2.53 6.49 -27.90
C PHE A 27 1.51 7.64 -27.80
N SER A 28 1.72 8.75 -28.52
CA SER A 28 0.90 9.95 -28.38
C SER A 28 -0.55 9.75 -28.80
N LYS A 29 -0.80 8.86 -29.76
CA LYS A 29 -2.14 8.54 -30.26
C LYS A 29 -2.92 7.57 -29.37
N ASN A 30 -2.23 6.83 -28.53
CA ASN A 30 -2.83 5.84 -27.61
C ASN A 30 -1.99 5.72 -26.35
N GLU A 31 -2.42 6.41 -25.29
CA GLU A 31 -1.73 6.47 -24.01
C GLU A 31 -1.58 5.11 -23.32
N ASN A 32 -2.49 4.19 -23.61
CA ASN A 32 -2.40 2.83 -23.07
C ASN A 32 -1.14 2.10 -23.56
N LYS A 33 -0.66 2.42 -24.78
CA LYS A 33 0.61 1.84 -25.27
C LYS A 33 1.79 2.20 -24.38
N ALA A 34 1.85 3.44 -23.86
CA ALA A 34 2.88 3.83 -22.91
C ALA A 34 2.76 3.06 -21.59
N ILE A 35 1.53 2.89 -21.07
CA ILE A 35 1.30 2.10 -19.85
C ILE A 35 1.74 0.66 -20.05
N ASP A 36 1.28 0.02 -21.12
CA ASP A 36 1.60 -1.38 -21.42
C ASP A 36 3.11 -1.57 -21.59
N PHE A 37 3.77 -0.63 -22.25
CA PHE A 37 5.22 -0.66 -22.44
C PHE A 37 5.97 -0.54 -21.10
N PHE A 38 5.70 0.49 -20.29
CA PHE A 38 6.42 0.69 -19.03
C PHE A 38 6.06 -0.35 -17.97
N LYS A 39 4.85 -0.89 -18.00
CA LYS A 39 4.46 -2.03 -17.17
C LYS A 39 5.17 -3.31 -17.58
N GLY A 40 5.13 -3.62 -18.88
CA GLY A 40 5.83 -4.76 -19.45
C GLY A 40 7.33 -4.72 -19.16
N LEU A 41 7.95 -3.53 -19.19
CA LEU A 41 9.36 -3.35 -18.85
C LEU A 41 9.67 -3.75 -17.40
N LYS A 42 8.79 -3.41 -16.43
CA LYS A 42 8.93 -3.85 -15.04
C LYS A 42 8.81 -5.38 -14.90
N GLU A 43 7.90 -5.97 -15.66
CA GLU A 43 7.63 -7.41 -15.66
C GLU A 43 8.60 -8.22 -16.55
N LYS A 44 9.54 -7.53 -17.24
CA LYS A 44 10.46 -8.09 -18.24
C LYS A 44 9.75 -8.73 -19.44
N ILE A 45 8.59 -8.19 -19.77
CA ILE A 45 7.77 -8.62 -20.91
C ILE A 45 7.75 -7.50 -21.94
N ILE A 46 8.02 -7.81 -23.19
CA ILE A 46 7.95 -6.86 -24.30
C ILE A 46 6.73 -7.12 -25.17
N SER A 47 6.16 -6.02 -25.72
CA SER A 47 5.06 -6.13 -26.67
C SER A 47 5.55 -6.65 -28.03
N LYS A 48 4.66 -7.32 -28.76
CA LYS A 48 4.98 -7.77 -30.14
C LYS A 48 5.35 -6.61 -31.06
N GLU A 49 4.75 -5.45 -30.89
CA GLU A 49 5.06 -4.24 -31.67
C GLU A 49 6.51 -3.80 -31.42
N TYR A 50 6.97 -3.85 -30.16
CA TYR A 50 8.35 -3.51 -29.80
C TYR A 50 9.34 -4.57 -30.30
N GLU A 51 8.97 -5.84 -30.21
CA GLU A 51 9.77 -6.94 -30.78
C GLU A 51 9.99 -6.76 -32.27
N GLN A 52 8.92 -6.52 -33.03
CA GLN A 52 8.98 -6.27 -34.47
C GLN A 52 9.84 -5.05 -34.80
N PHE A 53 9.69 -3.96 -34.06
CA PHE A 53 10.48 -2.75 -34.21
C PHE A 53 12.00 -3.04 -34.09
N LEU A 54 12.42 -3.83 -33.09
CA LEU A 54 13.84 -4.16 -32.91
C LEU A 54 14.35 -5.15 -33.99
N GLN A 55 13.52 -6.08 -34.43
CA GLN A 55 13.85 -7.01 -35.52
C GLN A 55 14.01 -6.25 -36.85
N GLU A 56 13.16 -5.26 -37.13
CA GLU A 56 13.28 -4.41 -38.33
C GLU A 56 14.59 -3.62 -38.32
N LEU A 57 15.00 -3.06 -37.19
CA LEU A 57 16.26 -2.36 -37.05
C LEU A 57 17.45 -3.27 -37.34
N SER A 58 17.46 -4.46 -36.77
CA SER A 58 18.50 -5.44 -37.00
C SER A 58 18.56 -5.89 -38.48
N SER A 59 17.40 -6.09 -39.09
CA SER A 59 17.29 -6.47 -40.52
C SER A 59 17.72 -5.34 -41.47
N SER A 60 17.66 -4.09 -41.02
CA SER A 60 18.07 -2.89 -41.78
C SER A 60 19.59 -2.65 -41.77
N GLY A 61 20.39 -3.57 -41.20
CA GLY A 61 21.84 -3.48 -41.18
C GLY A 61 22.45 -2.84 -39.95
N PHE A 62 21.69 -2.69 -38.88
CA PHE A 62 22.22 -2.26 -37.59
C PHE A 62 22.65 -3.47 -36.76
N ASP A 63 23.96 -3.67 -36.62
CA ASP A 63 24.54 -4.83 -35.95
C ASP A 63 24.55 -4.69 -34.43
N ILE A 64 24.49 -3.44 -33.90
CA ILE A 64 24.58 -3.14 -32.49
C ILE A 64 23.47 -2.14 -32.14
N LEU A 65 22.60 -2.53 -31.23
CA LEU A 65 21.57 -1.66 -30.66
C LEU A 65 22.05 -1.11 -29.32
N ILE A 66 22.12 0.20 -29.19
CA ILE A 66 22.60 0.90 -27.99
C ILE A 66 21.41 1.49 -27.24
N PHE A 67 21.35 1.24 -25.94
CA PHE A 67 20.26 1.68 -25.06
C PHE A 67 20.82 2.52 -23.91
N ASP A 68 20.03 3.50 -23.44
CA ASP A 68 20.26 4.20 -22.17
C ASP A 68 19.44 3.60 -21.02
N ASN A 69 18.70 2.54 -21.27
CA ASN A 69 17.89 1.78 -20.31
C ASN A 69 18.41 0.32 -20.23
N GLU A 70 18.97 -0.02 -19.07
CA GLU A 70 19.57 -1.33 -18.81
C GLU A 70 18.58 -2.49 -18.97
N ALA A 71 17.33 -2.29 -18.53
CA ALA A 71 16.30 -3.32 -18.62
C ALA A 71 15.99 -3.64 -20.10
N LEU A 72 15.91 -2.62 -20.97
CA LEU A 72 15.67 -2.81 -22.39
C LEU A 72 16.84 -3.53 -23.07
N ALA A 73 18.08 -3.15 -22.78
CA ALA A 73 19.25 -3.82 -23.31
C ALA A 73 19.29 -5.30 -22.90
N THR A 74 19.02 -5.58 -21.63
CA THR A 74 19.00 -6.94 -21.09
C THR A 74 17.92 -7.80 -21.73
N ILE A 75 16.69 -7.28 -21.84
CA ILE A 75 15.57 -7.99 -22.46
C ILE A 75 15.87 -8.25 -23.93
N THR A 76 16.40 -7.26 -24.66
CA THR A 76 16.73 -7.38 -26.08
C THR A 76 17.77 -8.48 -26.33
N ASN A 77 18.82 -8.54 -25.51
CA ASN A 77 19.82 -9.58 -25.59
C ASN A 77 19.26 -10.98 -25.26
N HIS A 78 18.55 -11.10 -24.12
CA HIS A 78 18.13 -12.42 -23.62
C HIS A 78 16.90 -12.97 -24.32
N THR A 79 15.95 -12.12 -24.70
CA THR A 79 14.68 -12.57 -25.27
C THR A 79 14.72 -12.66 -26.77
N LEU A 80 15.38 -11.69 -27.44
CA LEU A 80 15.41 -11.62 -28.90
C LEU A 80 16.74 -12.12 -29.50
N GLY A 81 17.77 -12.31 -28.68
CA GLY A 81 19.09 -12.72 -29.16
C GLY A 81 19.77 -11.66 -30.04
N LEU A 82 19.34 -10.39 -29.96
CA LEU A 82 19.93 -9.28 -30.70
C LEU A 82 21.10 -8.68 -29.91
N ASN A 83 22.11 -8.17 -30.63
CA ASN A 83 23.29 -7.57 -29.99
C ASN A 83 22.94 -6.19 -29.44
N ALA A 84 22.63 -6.11 -28.14
CA ALA A 84 22.25 -4.90 -27.44
C ALA A 84 23.26 -4.52 -26.36
N THR A 85 23.62 -3.24 -26.29
CA THR A 85 24.57 -2.68 -25.33
C THR A 85 23.93 -1.56 -24.52
N TYR A 86 24.15 -1.55 -23.22
CA TYR A 86 23.74 -0.48 -22.33
C TYR A 86 24.85 0.56 -22.18
N THR A 87 24.54 1.83 -22.53
CA THR A 87 25.50 2.94 -22.44
C THR A 87 24.75 4.23 -22.06
N PRO A 88 24.53 4.48 -20.73
CA PRO A 88 23.64 5.55 -20.27
C PRO A 88 24.16 6.97 -20.55
N GLU A 89 25.47 7.16 -20.60
CA GLU A 89 26.10 8.49 -20.73
C GLU A 89 26.49 8.83 -22.17
N ASN A 90 25.73 8.38 -23.15
CA ASN A 90 26.05 8.67 -24.54
C ASN A 90 25.52 10.05 -24.96
N LEU A 91 26.29 10.74 -25.80
CA LEU A 91 25.98 12.08 -26.30
C LEU A 91 24.71 12.12 -27.14
N GLU A 92 24.48 11.09 -27.96
CA GLU A 92 23.32 10.97 -28.84
C GLU A 92 22.01 10.95 -28.05
N PHE A 93 21.96 10.24 -26.92
CA PHE A 93 20.81 10.21 -26.02
C PHE A 93 20.55 11.58 -25.39
N ARG A 94 21.60 12.24 -24.93
CA ARG A 94 21.52 13.57 -24.34
C ARG A 94 21.05 14.60 -25.34
N ASN A 95 21.64 14.62 -26.53
CA ASN A 95 21.30 15.57 -27.59
C ASN A 95 19.85 15.39 -28.03
N PHE A 96 19.40 14.15 -28.24
CA PHE A 96 18.01 13.85 -28.58
C PHE A 96 17.04 14.38 -27.52
N ARG A 97 17.30 14.08 -26.24
CA ARG A 97 16.42 14.52 -25.14
C ARG A 97 16.38 16.04 -24.97
N MET A 98 17.52 16.72 -25.15
CA MET A 98 17.58 18.19 -25.12
C MET A 98 16.79 18.81 -26.25
N ASN A 99 16.82 18.24 -27.44
CA ASN A 99 16.17 18.71 -28.66
C ASN A 99 14.88 17.96 -29.00
N LEU A 100 14.31 17.24 -28.02
CA LEU A 100 13.17 16.33 -28.23
C LEU A 100 12.02 17.00 -29.01
N LYS A 101 11.62 18.21 -28.63
CA LYS A 101 10.50 18.90 -29.28
C LYS A 101 10.74 19.16 -30.74
N GLU A 102 11.96 19.54 -31.11
CA GLU A 102 12.35 19.78 -32.48
C GLU A 102 12.42 18.51 -33.30
N GLN A 103 12.97 17.44 -32.71
CA GLN A 103 13.04 16.11 -33.32
C GLN A 103 11.65 15.56 -33.63
N LEU A 104 10.72 15.62 -32.65
CA LEU A 104 9.35 15.13 -32.82
C LEU A 104 8.58 15.91 -33.88
N LYS A 105 8.89 17.21 -34.07
CA LYS A 105 8.33 17.99 -35.13
C LYS A 105 8.92 17.63 -36.48
N LYS A 106 10.24 17.42 -36.58
CA LYS A 106 10.93 17.02 -37.82
C LYS A 106 10.39 15.69 -38.39
N ILE A 107 10.10 14.71 -37.53
CA ILE A 107 9.52 13.41 -37.95
C ILE A 107 8.01 13.48 -38.22
N GLY A 108 7.38 14.64 -38.06
CA GLY A 108 5.95 14.84 -38.33
C GLY A 108 5.00 14.21 -37.29
N GLN A 109 5.51 13.81 -36.14
CA GLN A 109 4.67 13.24 -35.07
C GLN A 109 3.75 14.31 -34.45
N PHE A 110 4.23 15.54 -34.35
CA PHE A 110 3.48 16.69 -33.86
C PHE A 110 3.67 17.91 -34.79
N GLN A 111 2.63 18.72 -34.96
CA GLN A 111 2.69 19.96 -35.75
C GLN A 111 3.11 21.15 -34.88
N GLU A 112 2.63 21.24 -33.65
CA GLU A 112 2.89 22.35 -32.74
C GLU A 112 3.58 21.91 -31.46
N PHE A 113 4.43 22.76 -30.89
CA PHE A 113 5.11 22.50 -29.62
C PHE A 113 4.16 22.40 -28.41
N LYS A 114 3.00 23.07 -28.49
CA LYS A 114 1.97 23.02 -27.45
C LYS A 114 1.38 21.61 -27.31
N ASP A 115 1.18 20.96 -28.45
CA ASP A 115 0.62 19.55 -28.47
C ASP A 115 1.57 18.57 -27.82
N ILE A 116 2.88 18.73 -28.04
CA ILE A 116 3.91 17.89 -27.41
C ILE A 116 3.83 18.01 -25.89
N SER A 117 3.77 19.24 -25.37
CA SER A 117 3.72 19.48 -23.94
C SER A 117 2.41 18.99 -23.31
N PHE A 118 1.31 19.12 -24.04
CA PHE A 118 0.00 18.65 -23.60
C PHE A 118 -0.04 17.12 -23.55
N GLN A 119 0.37 16.43 -24.61
CA GLN A 119 0.40 14.97 -24.65
C GLN A 119 1.37 14.39 -23.64
N PHE A 120 2.53 15.01 -23.44
CA PHE A 120 3.48 14.57 -22.42
C PHE A 120 2.85 14.57 -21.01
N LYS A 121 2.18 15.67 -20.63
CA LYS A 121 1.47 15.75 -19.35
C LYS A 121 0.38 14.70 -19.25
N ARG A 122 -0.37 14.50 -20.31
CA ARG A 122 -1.48 13.55 -20.34
C ARG A 122 -1.00 12.10 -20.14
N VAL A 123 0.03 11.68 -20.87
CA VAL A 123 0.63 10.35 -20.70
C VAL A 123 1.21 10.19 -19.29
N GLN A 124 1.88 11.23 -18.77
CA GLN A 124 2.42 11.23 -17.42
C GLN A 124 1.32 11.05 -16.35
N GLU A 125 0.20 11.78 -16.46
CA GLU A 125 -0.93 11.63 -15.54
C GLU A 125 -1.52 10.21 -15.55
N VAL A 126 -1.67 9.64 -16.74
CA VAL A 126 -2.22 8.27 -16.88
C VAL A 126 -1.27 7.25 -16.27
N LEU A 127 0.04 7.36 -16.49
CA LEU A 127 1.05 6.50 -15.87
C LEU A 127 1.07 6.63 -14.34
N ILE A 128 1.00 7.86 -13.82
CA ILE A 128 0.94 8.08 -12.37
C ILE A 128 -0.32 7.44 -11.77
N LYS A 129 -1.49 7.62 -12.41
CA LYS A 129 -2.73 6.99 -11.98
C LYS A 129 -2.64 5.46 -12.00
N ALA A 130 -2.03 4.88 -13.05
CA ALA A 130 -1.82 3.44 -13.15
C ALA A 130 -0.91 2.93 -12.02
N ASN A 131 0.21 3.60 -11.75
CA ASN A 131 1.14 3.25 -10.67
C ASN A 131 0.50 3.38 -9.28
N ILE A 132 -0.32 4.41 -9.04
CA ILE A 132 -1.06 4.58 -7.78
C ILE A 132 -2.06 3.43 -7.58
N ARG A 133 -2.80 3.05 -8.63
CA ARG A 133 -3.74 1.93 -8.58
C ARG A 133 -3.02 0.60 -8.29
N GLU A 134 -1.89 0.38 -8.94
CA GLU A 134 -1.05 -0.81 -8.72
C GLU A 134 -0.51 -0.84 -7.28
N ALA A 135 -0.03 0.29 -6.76
CA ALA A 135 0.45 0.40 -5.39
C ALA A 135 -0.68 0.27 -4.36
N GLY A 136 -1.86 0.87 -4.63
CA GLY A 136 -3.03 0.81 -3.75
C GLY A 136 -3.76 -0.53 -3.77
N GLY A 137 -3.58 -1.35 -4.81
CA GLY A 137 -4.20 -2.68 -4.96
C GLY A 137 -3.44 -3.82 -4.30
N LYS A 138 -2.36 -3.54 -3.58
CA LYS A 138 -1.63 -4.57 -2.84
C LYS A 138 -2.40 -4.92 -1.57
N GLU A 139 -3.14 -6.02 -1.60
CA GLU A 139 -3.94 -6.55 -0.47
C GLU A 139 -3.10 -6.77 0.78
N ASP A 140 -1.82 -7.12 0.63
CA ASP A 140 -0.85 -7.29 1.70
C ASP A 140 -0.66 -6.01 2.54
N LEU A 141 -0.61 -4.83 1.91
CA LEU A 141 -0.52 -3.55 2.63
C LEU A 141 -1.76 -3.27 3.48
N ILE A 142 -2.95 -3.59 2.96
CA ILE A 142 -4.20 -3.44 3.71
C ILE A 142 -4.20 -4.41 4.90
N ILE A 143 -3.78 -5.65 4.69
CA ILE A 143 -3.68 -6.66 5.75
C ILE A 143 -2.72 -6.20 6.86
N ILE A 144 -1.54 -5.69 6.50
CA ILE A 144 -0.57 -5.15 7.45
C ILE A 144 -1.19 -4.02 8.28
N GLN A 145 -1.84 -3.04 7.64
CA GLN A 145 -2.50 -1.93 8.33
C GLN A 145 -3.61 -2.40 9.26
N VAL A 146 -4.39 -3.41 8.88
CA VAL A 146 -5.43 -4.00 9.73
C VAL A 146 -4.80 -4.67 10.96
N ILE A 147 -3.73 -5.45 10.78
CA ILE A 147 -3.02 -6.11 11.89
C ILE A 147 -2.45 -5.07 12.87
N GLU A 148 -1.77 -4.04 12.36
CA GLU A 148 -1.23 -2.96 13.20
C GLU A 148 -2.34 -2.22 13.96
N SER A 149 -3.48 -1.95 13.31
CA SER A 149 -4.64 -1.33 13.95
C SER A 149 -5.22 -2.21 15.06
N LEU A 150 -5.31 -3.54 14.85
CA LEU A 150 -5.75 -4.48 15.87
C LEU A 150 -4.80 -4.53 17.08
N GLU A 151 -3.49 -4.43 16.84
CA GLU A 151 -2.52 -4.37 17.95
C GLU A 151 -2.66 -3.08 18.77
N ILE A 152 -2.87 -1.94 18.11
CA ILE A 152 -3.12 -0.66 18.77
C ILE A 152 -4.41 -0.72 19.59
N LEU A 153 -5.49 -1.28 19.03
CA LEU A 153 -6.75 -1.47 19.74
C LEU A 153 -6.58 -2.34 20.99
N LYS A 154 -5.88 -3.48 20.88
CA LYS A 154 -5.59 -4.35 22.04
C LYS A 154 -4.83 -3.62 23.14
N LYS A 155 -3.81 -2.83 22.79
CA LYS A 155 -3.05 -2.00 23.75
C LYS A 155 -3.92 -0.95 24.40
N SER A 156 -4.79 -0.29 23.63
CA SER A 156 -5.72 0.72 24.12
C SER A 156 -6.76 0.13 25.08
N ILE A 157 -7.36 -1.00 24.73
CA ILE A 157 -8.29 -1.73 25.60
C ILE A 157 -7.60 -2.08 26.94
N SER A 158 -6.38 -2.58 26.89
CA SER A 158 -5.62 -2.93 28.10
C SER A 158 -5.36 -1.70 28.98
N LEU A 159 -5.05 -0.54 28.39
CA LEU A 159 -4.85 0.71 29.11
C LEU A 159 -6.15 1.20 29.77
N PHE A 160 -7.25 1.19 29.02
CA PHE A 160 -8.56 1.61 29.55
C PHE A 160 -9.05 0.67 30.65
N ALA A 161 -8.86 -0.62 30.47
CA ALA A 161 -9.21 -1.62 31.49
C ALA A 161 -8.36 -1.49 32.77
N SER A 162 -7.08 -1.11 32.65
CA SER A 162 -6.25 -0.80 33.81
C SER A 162 -6.81 0.40 34.61
N ARG A 163 -7.27 1.44 33.91
CA ARG A 163 -7.93 2.57 34.56
C ARG A 163 -9.25 2.18 35.21
N LEU A 164 -10.05 1.38 34.53
CA LEU A 164 -11.27 0.84 35.13
C LEU A 164 -10.97 0.04 36.39
N LYS A 165 -9.94 -0.80 36.37
CA LYS A 165 -9.48 -1.60 37.50
C LYS A 165 -9.07 -0.71 38.70
N GLU A 166 -8.32 0.37 38.45
CA GLU A 166 -7.92 1.32 39.45
C GLU A 166 -9.16 2.02 40.10
N TRP A 167 -10.07 2.54 39.28
CA TRP A 167 -11.24 3.26 39.77
C TRP A 167 -12.25 2.37 40.49
N TYR A 168 -12.58 1.23 39.89
CA TYR A 168 -13.51 0.29 40.46
C TYR A 168 -12.92 -0.42 41.71
N GLY A 169 -11.59 -0.56 41.74
CA GLY A 169 -10.87 -1.10 42.88
C GLY A 169 -10.99 -0.27 44.17
N LEU A 170 -11.27 1.05 44.05
CA LEU A 170 -11.60 1.87 45.21
C LEU A 170 -12.93 1.50 45.84
N TYR A 171 -13.87 0.99 44.99
CA TYR A 171 -15.20 0.58 45.46
C TYR A 171 -15.22 -0.91 45.80
N PHE A 172 -14.61 -1.78 45.04
CA PHE A 172 -14.60 -3.24 45.26
C PHE A 172 -13.20 -3.84 45.02
N PRO A 173 -12.24 -3.60 45.94
CA PRO A 173 -10.86 -4.03 45.80
C PRO A 173 -10.69 -5.54 45.70
N GLU A 174 -11.51 -6.34 46.43
CA GLU A 174 -11.40 -7.78 46.42
C GLU A 174 -11.72 -8.41 45.05
N LEU A 175 -12.56 -7.75 44.24
CA LEU A 175 -12.84 -8.18 42.88
C LEU A 175 -11.64 -7.96 41.96
N THR A 176 -11.05 -6.77 42.01
CA THR A 176 -9.99 -6.33 41.11
C THR A 176 -8.65 -6.99 41.38
N ASP A 177 -8.34 -7.28 42.65
CA ASP A 177 -7.01 -7.73 43.05
C ASP A 177 -6.82 -9.26 42.99
N LYS A 178 -7.87 -10.05 43.17
CA LYS A 178 -7.73 -11.49 43.41
C LYS A 178 -8.60 -12.43 42.58
N LEU A 179 -9.59 -11.90 41.87
CA LEU A 179 -10.60 -12.78 41.27
C LEU A 179 -10.72 -12.71 39.78
N ILE A 180 -10.53 -11.53 39.19
CA ILE A 180 -10.74 -11.32 37.77
C ILE A 180 -9.47 -10.75 37.17
N GLU A 181 -8.77 -11.57 36.41
CA GLU A 181 -7.56 -11.18 35.67
C GLU A 181 -7.90 -10.65 34.27
N ASP A 182 -8.99 -11.14 33.70
CA ASP A 182 -9.43 -10.74 32.36
C ASP A 182 -10.12 -9.37 32.40
N ASN A 183 -9.52 -8.44 31.70
CA ASN A 183 -9.96 -7.03 31.63
C ASN A 183 -11.35 -6.86 31.03
N VAL A 184 -11.71 -7.66 30.04
CA VAL A 184 -13.03 -7.60 29.39
C VAL A 184 -14.11 -8.17 30.29
N ILE A 185 -13.80 -9.24 31.01
CA ILE A 185 -14.72 -9.83 32.00
C ILE A 185 -14.94 -8.83 33.14
N LEU A 186 -13.90 -8.15 33.62
CA LEU A 186 -14.03 -7.11 34.64
C LEU A 186 -14.95 -5.98 34.13
N ALA A 187 -14.73 -5.47 32.93
CA ALA A 187 -15.58 -4.41 32.36
C ALA A 187 -17.06 -4.85 32.29
N LYS A 188 -17.32 -6.08 31.83
CA LYS A 188 -18.67 -6.65 31.81
C LYS A 188 -19.29 -6.78 33.19
N MET A 189 -18.52 -7.14 34.21
CA MET A 189 -19.02 -7.21 35.58
C MET A 189 -19.37 -5.82 36.14
N VAL A 190 -18.54 -4.82 35.86
CA VAL A 190 -18.81 -3.45 36.26
C VAL A 190 -20.05 -2.88 35.55
N ASP A 191 -20.22 -3.16 34.26
CA ASP A 191 -21.39 -2.72 33.51
C ASP A 191 -22.67 -3.40 34.00
N LYS A 192 -22.69 -4.75 34.08
CA LYS A 192 -23.92 -5.51 34.39
C LYS A 192 -24.28 -5.52 35.86
N LEU A 193 -23.32 -5.70 36.75
CA LEU A 193 -23.56 -5.79 38.18
C LEU A 193 -23.33 -4.44 38.87
N GLY A 194 -22.22 -3.78 38.61
CA GLY A 194 -21.87 -2.47 39.13
C GLY A 194 -21.81 -2.42 40.68
N TYR A 195 -22.92 -2.16 41.31
CA TYR A 195 -22.98 -2.05 42.79
C TYR A 195 -22.86 -3.42 43.48
N ARG A 196 -22.17 -3.42 44.65
CA ARG A 196 -21.91 -4.64 45.46
C ARG A 196 -23.18 -5.43 45.77
N ASP A 197 -24.28 -4.75 46.02
CA ASP A 197 -25.59 -5.34 46.33
C ASP A 197 -26.16 -6.20 45.19
N ASN A 198 -25.72 -5.93 43.95
CA ASN A 198 -26.14 -6.66 42.77
C ASN A 198 -25.34 -7.98 42.58
N TYR A 199 -24.30 -8.25 43.36
CA TYR A 199 -23.51 -9.47 43.26
C TYR A 199 -24.21 -10.66 44.00
N THR A 200 -25.47 -10.90 43.63
CA THR A 200 -26.24 -12.05 44.09
C THR A 200 -25.94 -13.28 43.23
N ILE A 201 -26.17 -14.48 43.76
CA ILE A 201 -25.98 -15.73 42.99
C ILE A 201 -26.80 -15.70 41.71
N GLU A 202 -28.02 -15.21 41.75
CA GLU A 202 -28.94 -15.12 40.62
C GLU A 202 -28.40 -14.20 39.53
N ASN A 203 -28.02 -12.98 39.86
CA ASN A 203 -27.51 -11.98 38.91
C ASN A 203 -26.17 -12.43 38.30
N ILE A 204 -25.27 -12.99 39.11
CA ILE A 204 -24.00 -13.50 38.61
C ILE A 204 -24.22 -14.62 37.59
N LYS A 205 -25.09 -15.61 37.91
CA LYS A 205 -25.40 -16.71 37.00
C LYS A 205 -26.15 -16.26 35.73
N GLN A 206 -26.94 -15.21 35.83
CA GLN A 206 -27.65 -14.63 34.67
C GLN A 206 -26.72 -14.10 33.61
N TYR A 207 -25.63 -13.43 34.01
CA TYR A 207 -24.75 -12.74 33.08
C TYR A 207 -23.42 -13.43 32.85
N PHE A 208 -23.00 -14.33 33.75
CA PHE A 208 -21.67 -14.96 33.72
C PHE A 208 -21.75 -16.45 33.96
N ASN A 209 -21.09 -17.23 33.12
CA ASN A 209 -21.01 -18.71 33.28
C ASN A 209 -19.86 -19.04 34.26
N LEU A 210 -20.08 -18.80 35.55
CA LEU A 210 -19.12 -19.11 36.58
C LEU A 210 -19.56 -20.38 37.38
N THR A 211 -18.58 -21.07 37.92
CA THR A 211 -18.85 -22.23 38.80
C THR A 211 -19.52 -21.79 40.11
N ASP A 212 -20.36 -22.62 40.70
CA ASP A 212 -21.06 -22.32 41.95
C ASP A 212 -20.11 -21.82 43.04
N LYS A 213 -18.98 -22.48 43.21
CA LYS A 213 -17.95 -22.08 44.19
C LYS A 213 -17.40 -20.66 43.94
N ARG A 214 -17.21 -20.26 42.67
CA ARG A 214 -16.77 -18.91 42.35
C ARG A 214 -17.87 -17.89 42.57
N THR A 215 -19.11 -18.23 42.25
CA THR A 215 -20.28 -17.36 42.44
C THR A 215 -20.51 -17.07 43.93
N GLU A 216 -20.52 -18.09 44.78
CA GLU A 216 -20.65 -17.96 46.24
C GLU A 216 -19.51 -17.11 46.83
N LYS A 217 -18.27 -17.33 46.34
CA LYS A 217 -17.11 -16.55 46.78
C LYS A 217 -17.26 -15.08 46.40
N LEU A 218 -17.72 -14.78 45.19
CA LEU A 218 -17.96 -13.40 44.73
C LEU A 218 -19.01 -12.69 45.59
N GLN A 219 -20.16 -13.34 45.82
CA GLN A 219 -21.21 -12.81 46.68
C GLN A 219 -20.69 -12.54 48.10
N GLY A 220 -19.97 -13.50 48.68
CA GLY A 220 -19.42 -13.35 50.03
C GLY A 220 -18.37 -12.24 50.15
N LEU A 221 -17.61 -11.99 49.09
CA LEU A 221 -16.67 -10.85 49.08
C LEU A 221 -17.38 -9.51 48.88
N ALA A 222 -18.39 -9.45 48.02
CA ALA A 222 -19.19 -8.23 47.86
C ALA A 222 -19.86 -7.79 49.17
N ALA A 223 -20.42 -8.74 49.91
CA ALA A 223 -21.06 -8.46 51.20
C ALA A 223 -20.09 -8.01 52.33
N ARG A 224 -18.79 -8.31 52.20
CA ARG A 224 -17.76 -8.00 53.21
C ARG A 224 -16.68 -7.05 52.69
N SER A 225 -16.93 -6.43 51.55
CA SER A 225 -15.96 -5.54 50.93
C SER A 225 -15.64 -4.32 51.80
N MET A 226 -14.35 -3.97 51.89
CA MET A 226 -13.85 -2.81 52.58
C MET A 226 -13.73 -1.57 51.70
N GLY A 227 -14.20 -1.67 50.44
CA GLY A 227 -14.15 -0.53 49.54
C GLY A 227 -15.06 0.65 49.93
N ALA A 228 -14.70 1.81 49.46
CA ALA A 228 -15.48 3.04 49.73
C ALA A 228 -16.83 3.01 48.99
N ASP A 229 -17.82 3.71 49.56
CA ASP A 229 -19.08 3.92 48.87
C ASP A 229 -18.92 5.06 47.86
N LEU A 230 -19.09 4.77 46.58
CA LEU A 230 -18.90 5.68 45.46
C LEU A 230 -20.11 5.65 44.52
N ASP A 231 -20.37 6.78 43.87
CA ASP A 231 -21.26 6.81 42.72
C ASP A 231 -20.56 6.17 41.52
N LEU A 232 -21.12 5.07 41.03
CA LEU A 232 -20.56 4.28 39.96
C LEU A 232 -21.08 4.68 38.56
N SER A 233 -21.93 5.71 38.45
CA SER A 233 -22.58 6.08 37.21
C SER A 233 -21.57 6.27 36.05
N ILE A 234 -20.52 7.08 36.30
CA ILE A 234 -19.46 7.36 35.34
C ILE A 234 -18.59 6.13 35.10
N ILE A 235 -18.27 5.36 36.13
CA ILE A 235 -17.44 4.16 36.06
C ILE A 235 -18.15 3.08 35.21
N LYS A 236 -19.46 2.93 35.35
CA LYS A 236 -20.28 2.04 34.54
C LYS A 236 -20.33 2.44 33.06
N GLN A 237 -20.51 3.73 32.78
CA GLN A 237 -20.45 4.24 31.41
C GLN A 237 -19.09 4.00 30.78
N TYR A 238 -18.02 4.20 31.53
CA TYR A 238 -16.65 3.93 31.07
C TYR A 238 -16.43 2.43 30.80
N ALA A 239 -16.97 1.53 31.66
CA ALA A 239 -16.91 0.10 31.43
C ALA A 239 -17.68 -0.32 30.17
N GLN A 240 -18.82 0.30 29.88
CA GLN A 240 -19.59 0.07 28.64
C GLN A 240 -18.76 0.37 27.41
N HIS A 241 -18.06 1.52 27.36
CA HIS A 241 -17.20 1.90 26.24
C HIS A 241 -15.98 0.99 26.02
N ILE A 242 -15.59 0.20 27.01
CA ILE A 242 -14.54 -0.83 26.84
C ILE A 242 -15.09 -2.08 26.17
N ILE A 243 -16.39 -2.34 26.33
CA ILE A 243 -17.07 -3.52 25.83
C ILE A 243 -17.53 -3.34 24.37
N ASP A 244 -17.98 -2.14 24.02
CA ASP A 244 -18.43 -1.74 22.68
C ASP A 244 -17.26 -1.63 21.69
#